data_96e2b951e3e561ab158303a7727d92dd
#
_entry.id   96e2b951e3e561ab158303a7727d92dd
#
_cell.length_a   1.000
_cell.length_b   1.000
_cell.length_c   1.000
_cell.angle_alpha   90.00
_cell.angle_beta   90.00
_cell.angle_gamma   90.00
#
_symmetry.space_group_name_H-M   'P 1'
#
loop_
_entity.id
_entity.type
_entity.pdbx_description
1 polymer ?
#
loop_
_entity_poly.entity_id
_entity_poly.type
_entity_poly.pdbx_seq_one_letter_code
_entity_poly.pdbx_strand_id
1 'polypeptide(L)'
;EIIPQDLGFVDREVEGNELLLEVDFHVGKKQLKQILEKVINTHGATQTAEVLDNVKAIGYKFSTRAAMTVSISDMTVPPQKPQMIEEAQNTVDKITKNYKRGLITEEERYKEVVETWKATDDKLTEALLTGLDKYNNIFMMADSGARGSDKQIKQLAGMRGRTIELPIKSNFREGLDVLEYFMSAHGARKGLSDTALRTADSGYLTRRLVDVSQELIIHDSDCAEEGKEIPGMYVSAFMDGNEEIESLQERITGRYSCEDIKDKDGNVLVKANHMITPRRAERVMKKGVDENGESLKKVKIRTILTCKCKNGVCAKCYGAN
;
A
#
# COMPACT_ATOMS: atom_id res chain seq x y z
N GLU A 1 5.89 25.12 -15.04
CA GLU A 1 5.29 25.18 -16.40
C GLU A 1 4.40 23.94 -16.68
N ILE A 2 4.71 22.77 -16.15
CA ILE A 2 3.97 21.51 -16.42
C ILE A 2 2.87 21.26 -15.40
N ILE A 3 3.16 21.55 -14.15
CA ILE A 3 2.21 21.39 -13.05
C ILE A 3 1.50 22.74 -12.85
N PRO A 4 0.14 22.76 -12.83
CA PRO A 4 -0.62 23.96 -12.53
C PRO A 4 -0.23 24.55 -11.18
N GLN A 5 -0.32 25.88 -11.03
CA GLN A 5 0.13 26.60 -9.84
C GLN A 5 -0.96 26.79 -8.78
N ASP A 6 -2.13 26.21 -8.96
CA ASP A 6 -3.33 26.37 -8.12
C ASP A 6 -3.79 25.09 -7.46
N LEU A 7 -2.85 24.17 -7.19
CA LEU A 7 -3.14 22.87 -6.57
C LEU A 7 -3.32 22.95 -5.06
N GLY A 8 -2.96 24.07 -4.43
CA GLY A 8 -3.11 24.28 -2.99
C GLY A 8 -2.12 23.47 -2.14
N PHE A 9 -0.90 23.26 -2.64
CA PHE A 9 0.23 22.82 -1.81
C PHE A 9 0.90 24.01 -1.12
N VAL A 10 0.86 25.17 -1.76
CA VAL A 10 1.35 26.45 -1.21
C VAL A 10 0.15 27.37 -0.98
N ASP A 11 0.07 27.91 0.24
CA ASP A 11 -0.93 28.91 0.57
C ASP A 11 -0.50 30.27 -0.02
N ARG A 12 -1.22 30.71 -1.06
CA ARG A 12 -0.91 31.95 -1.78
C ARG A 12 -1.59 33.19 -1.18
N GLU A 13 -2.39 33.03 -0.13
CA GLU A 13 -2.99 34.13 0.61
C GLU A 13 -1.96 34.80 1.55
N VAL A 14 -0.84 34.13 1.81
CA VAL A 14 0.24 34.65 2.66
C VAL A 14 1.22 35.47 1.81
N GLU A 15 1.46 36.72 2.22
CA GLU A 15 2.45 37.61 1.59
C GLU A 15 3.84 36.96 1.53
N GLY A 16 4.47 36.93 0.37
CA GLY A 16 5.77 36.32 0.12
C GLY A 16 5.74 34.92 -0.53
N ASN A 17 4.59 34.28 -0.58
CA ASN A 17 4.44 32.95 -1.21
C ASN A 17 4.06 33.00 -2.70
N GLU A 18 3.90 34.18 -3.27
CA GLU A 18 3.39 34.38 -4.63
C GLU A 18 4.27 33.71 -5.71
N LEU A 19 5.58 33.69 -5.51
CA LEU A 19 6.56 33.13 -6.43
C LEU A 19 7.05 31.73 -6.07
N LEU A 20 6.57 31.15 -4.97
CA LEU A 20 6.97 29.80 -4.57
C LEU A 20 6.39 28.77 -5.54
N LEU A 21 7.19 27.76 -5.82
CA LEU A 21 6.74 26.61 -6.63
C LEU A 21 5.73 25.79 -5.85
N GLU A 22 4.66 25.34 -6.51
CA GLU A 22 3.69 24.41 -5.91
C GLU A 22 4.33 23.10 -5.46
N VAL A 23 5.36 22.66 -6.16
CA VAL A 23 6.09 21.43 -5.86
C VAL A 23 7.55 21.76 -5.67
N ASP A 24 7.98 21.88 -4.42
CA ASP A 24 9.37 22.10 -3.99
C ASP A 24 9.86 20.96 -3.07
N PHE A 25 9.31 19.78 -3.23
CA PHE A 25 9.68 18.60 -2.48
C PHE A 25 10.04 17.44 -3.41
N HIS A 26 10.77 16.48 -2.89
CA HIS A 26 11.13 15.27 -3.64
C HIS A 26 9.88 14.46 -4.02
N VAL A 27 9.68 14.28 -5.33
CA VAL A 27 8.49 13.64 -5.88
C VAL A 27 8.76 12.16 -6.14
N GLY A 28 8.34 11.30 -5.23
CA GLY A 28 8.27 9.86 -5.43
C GLY A 28 6.89 9.43 -5.92
N LYS A 29 6.66 8.12 -5.99
CA LYS A 29 5.39 7.52 -6.45
C LYS A 29 4.17 8.00 -5.66
N LYS A 30 4.29 8.14 -4.32
CA LYS A 30 3.19 8.58 -3.45
C LYS A 30 2.84 10.05 -3.70
N GLN A 31 3.84 10.90 -3.77
CA GLN A 31 3.68 12.34 -4.01
C GLN A 31 3.12 12.60 -5.41
N LEU A 32 3.58 11.86 -6.42
CA LEU A 32 3.04 11.98 -7.77
C LEU A 32 1.54 11.63 -7.81
N LYS A 33 1.12 10.57 -7.10
CA LYS A 33 -0.30 10.23 -6.97
C LYS A 33 -1.11 11.38 -6.35
N GLN A 34 -0.61 12.00 -5.28
CA GLN A 34 -1.27 13.14 -4.63
C GLN A 34 -1.37 14.36 -5.54
N ILE A 35 -0.30 14.67 -6.31
CA ILE A 35 -0.32 15.76 -7.28
C ILE A 35 -1.39 15.51 -8.34
N LEU A 36 -1.42 14.33 -8.94
CA LEU A 36 -2.39 13.97 -9.96
C LEU A 36 -3.83 13.96 -9.44
N GLU A 37 -4.05 13.49 -8.21
CA GLU A 37 -5.36 13.56 -7.56
C GLU A 37 -5.82 15.01 -7.37
N LYS A 38 -4.95 15.92 -6.95
CA LYS A 38 -5.27 17.33 -6.86
C LYS A 38 -5.55 17.95 -8.23
N VAL A 39 -4.73 17.63 -9.25
CA VAL A 39 -4.94 18.12 -10.62
C VAL A 39 -6.31 17.71 -11.16
N ILE A 40 -6.67 16.42 -11.03
CA ILE A 40 -7.96 15.94 -11.56
C ILE A 40 -9.16 16.57 -10.84
N ASN A 41 -9.02 16.79 -9.52
CA ASN A 41 -10.08 17.39 -8.71
C ASN A 41 -10.25 18.91 -8.96
N THR A 42 -9.21 19.61 -9.42
CA THR A 42 -9.23 21.06 -9.65
C THR A 42 -9.53 21.38 -11.10
N HIS A 43 -8.89 20.70 -12.04
CA HIS A 43 -8.91 21.02 -13.47
C HIS A 43 -9.71 20.03 -14.33
N GLY A 44 -10.11 18.88 -13.77
CA GLY A 44 -10.83 17.86 -14.51
C GLY A 44 -9.96 16.97 -15.40
N ALA A 45 -10.58 16.01 -16.08
CA ALA A 45 -9.89 14.91 -16.77
C ALA A 45 -9.05 15.36 -17.98
N THR A 46 -9.53 16.33 -18.76
CA THR A 46 -8.85 16.76 -20.02
C THR A 46 -7.50 17.39 -19.73
N GLN A 47 -7.45 18.34 -18.81
CA GLN A 47 -6.20 19.01 -18.44
C GLN A 47 -5.25 18.08 -17.68
N THR A 48 -5.79 17.15 -16.90
CA THR A 48 -4.99 16.11 -16.24
C THR A 48 -4.29 15.21 -17.26
N ALA A 49 -4.94 14.86 -18.37
CA ALA A 49 -4.31 14.06 -19.43
C ALA A 49 -3.11 14.77 -20.06
N GLU A 50 -3.22 16.09 -20.30
CA GLU A 50 -2.12 16.90 -20.81
C GLU A 50 -0.96 16.97 -19.81
N VAL A 51 -1.24 17.19 -18.53
CA VAL A 51 -0.23 17.19 -17.46
C VAL A 51 0.48 15.83 -17.39
N LEU A 52 -0.27 14.72 -17.48
CA LEU A 52 0.29 13.36 -17.48
C LEU A 52 1.24 13.13 -18.66
N ASP A 53 0.87 13.55 -19.86
CA ASP A 53 1.71 13.41 -21.05
C ASP A 53 2.99 14.25 -20.93
N ASN A 54 2.90 15.43 -20.39
CA ASN A 54 4.06 16.31 -20.15
C ASN A 54 4.99 15.72 -19.08
N VAL A 55 4.45 15.21 -17.98
CA VAL A 55 5.23 14.53 -16.91
C VAL A 55 5.94 13.29 -17.47
N LYS A 56 5.24 12.48 -18.28
CA LYS A 56 5.82 11.33 -18.96
C LYS A 56 6.96 11.75 -19.90
N ALA A 57 6.77 12.77 -20.72
CA ALA A 57 7.78 13.27 -21.66
C ALA A 57 9.04 13.77 -20.94
N ILE A 58 8.88 14.52 -19.84
CA ILE A 58 10.02 14.92 -19.00
C ILE A 58 10.71 13.71 -18.38
N GLY A 59 9.97 12.77 -17.83
CA GLY A 59 10.53 11.54 -17.25
C GLY A 59 11.45 10.83 -18.23
N TYR A 60 10.99 10.57 -19.45
CA TYR A 60 11.82 9.95 -20.50
C TYR A 60 13.01 10.80 -20.89
N LYS A 61 12.83 12.10 -21.09
CA LYS A 61 13.90 13.02 -21.50
C LYS A 61 15.03 13.03 -20.46
N PHE A 62 14.69 13.20 -19.18
CA PHE A 62 15.72 13.29 -18.13
C PHE A 62 16.32 11.95 -17.78
N SER A 63 15.56 10.85 -17.81
CA SER A 63 16.09 9.50 -17.63
C SER A 63 17.15 9.17 -18.69
N THR A 64 16.90 9.53 -19.95
CA THR A 64 17.86 9.36 -21.04
C THR A 64 19.10 10.24 -20.85
N ARG A 65 18.92 11.52 -20.47
CA ARG A 65 20.03 12.44 -20.22
C ARG A 65 20.90 12.07 -19.02
N ALA A 66 20.29 11.51 -17.97
CA ALA A 66 20.97 11.01 -16.80
C ALA A 66 21.64 9.65 -17.02
N ALA A 67 21.44 9.03 -18.21
CA ALA A 67 21.99 7.71 -18.55
C ALA A 67 21.64 6.65 -17.48
N MET A 68 20.39 6.63 -17.02
CA MET A 68 19.91 5.69 -15.99
C MET A 68 20.04 4.25 -16.49
N THR A 69 21.00 3.52 -15.94
CA THR A 69 21.30 2.13 -16.28
C THR A 69 21.77 1.36 -15.06
N VAL A 70 21.89 0.05 -15.16
CA VAL A 70 22.37 -0.82 -14.09
C VAL A 70 23.67 -1.48 -14.52
N SER A 71 24.72 -1.30 -13.72
CA SER A 71 25.99 -1.97 -13.85
C SER A 71 26.24 -2.91 -12.67
N ILE A 72 27.11 -3.91 -12.87
CA ILE A 72 27.56 -4.78 -11.78
C ILE A 72 28.33 -3.97 -10.71
N SER A 73 28.99 -2.90 -11.11
CA SER A 73 29.70 -1.99 -10.18
C SER A 73 28.75 -1.24 -9.24
N ASP A 74 27.50 -1.01 -9.65
CA ASP A 74 26.50 -0.30 -8.84
C ASP A 74 25.99 -1.16 -7.65
N MET A 75 26.22 -2.48 -7.72
CA MET A 75 25.86 -3.44 -6.67
C MET A 75 26.94 -3.46 -5.59
N THR A 76 26.94 -2.49 -4.68
CA THR A 76 27.94 -2.39 -3.60
C THR A 76 27.59 -3.37 -2.48
N VAL A 77 28.51 -4.28 -2.16
CA VAL A 77 28.35 -5.21 -1.02
C VAL A 77 28.81 -4.49 0.25
N PRO A 78 28.04 -4.48 1.34
CA PRO A 78 28.45 -3.86 2.58
C PRO A 78 29.73 -4.52 3.14
N PRO A 79 30.74 -3.76 3.53
CA PRO A 79 32.00 -4.33 4.08
C PRO A 79 31.77 -5.08 5.39
N GLN A 80 30.69 -4.80 6.10
CA GLN A 80 30.34 -5.44 7.38
C GLN A 80 29.71 -6.84 7.20
N LYS A 81 29.31 -7.20 5.97
CA LYS A 81 28.63 -8.49 5.68
C LYS A 81 29.37 -9.71 6.23
N PRO A 82 30.68 -9.91 6.01
CA PRO A 82 31.40 -11.09 6.51
C PRO A 82 31.31 -11.21 8.03
N GLN A 83 31.53 -10.10 8.74
CA GLN A 83 31.45 -10.08 10.20
C GLN A 83 30.06 -10.43 10.72
N MET A 84 28.99 -9.85 10.14
CA MET A 84 27.62 -10.13 10.53
C MET A 84 27.26 -11.61 10.32
N ILE A 85 27.71 -12.20 9.22
CA ILE A 85 27.48 -13.62 8.93
C ILE A 85 28.24 -14.51 9.92
N GLU A 86 29.47 -14.17 10.28
CA GLU A 86 30.27 -14.92 11.26
C GLU A 86 29.65 -14.88 12.65
N GLU A 87 29.20 -13.72 13.11
CA GLU A 87 28.48 -13.56 14.38
C GLU A 87 27.20 -14.40 14.43
N ALA A 88 26.43 -14.38 13.35
CA ALA A 88 25.22 -15.20 13.22
C ALA A 88 25.56 -16.70 13.26
N GLN A 89 26.60 -17.13 12.55
CA GLN A 89 27.05 -18.53 12.54
C GLN A 89 27.47 -18.98 13.93
N ASN A 90 28.24 -18.15 14.63
CA ASN A 90 28.66 -18.45 16.00
C ASN A 90 27.48 -18.60 16.96
N THR A 91 26.41 -17.83 16.75
CA THR A 91 25.16 -17.93 17.53
C THR A 91 24.43 -19.22 17.20
N VAL A 92 24.30 -19.57 15.94
CA VAL A 92 23.66 -20.83 15.49
C VAL A 92 24.43 -22.05 16.00
N ASP A 93 25.76 -21.98 16.02
CA ASP A 93 26.60 -23.06 16.58
C ASP A 93 26.39 -23.25 18.10
N LYS A 94 26.17 -22.16 18.85
CA LYS A 94 25.81 -22.22 20.29
C LYS A 94 24.44 -22.86 20.47
N ILE A 95 23.43 -22.47 19.69
CA ILE A 95 22.09 -23.05 19.71
C ILE A 95 22.16 -24.56 19.42
N THR A 96 22.91 -24.94 18.39
CA THR A 96 23.11 -26.34 18.03
C THR A 96 23.83 -27.15 19.12
N LYS A 97 24.80 -26.54 19.81
CA LYS A 97 25.47 -27.16 20.96
C LYS A 97 24.50 -27.38 22.13
N ASN A 98 23.61 -26.42 22.42
CA ASN A 98 22.61 -26.53 23.46
C ASN A 98 21.60 -27.65 23.12
N TYR A 99 21.19 -27.77 21.88
CA TYR A 99 20.36 -28.90 21.43
C TYR A 99 21.06 -30.24 21.63
N LYS A 100 22.33 -30.37 21.20
CA LYS A 100 23.09 -31.61 21.40
C LYS A 100 23.29 -32.00 22.87
N ARG A 101 23.22 -31.03 23.79
CA ARG A 101 23.25 -31.25 25.24
C ARG A 101 21.87 -31.57 25.82
N GLY A 102 20.81 -31.58 25.03
CA GLY A 102 19.44 -31.84 25.47
C GLY A 102 18.77 -30.73 26.25
N LEU A 103 19.29 -29.46 26.14
CA LEU A 103 18.76 -28.31 26.86
C LEU A 103 17.54 -27.68 26.16
N ILE A 104 17.41 -27.88 24.87
CA ILE A 104 16.31 -27.35 24.03
C ILE A 104 15.75 -28.46 23.16
N THR A 105 14.49 -28.31 22.76
CA THR A 105 13.81 -29.22 21.84
C THR A 105 14.19 -28.93 20.39
N GLU A 106 13.86 -29.84 19.45
CA GLU A 106 14.12 -29.64 18.03
C GLU A 106 13.32 -28.46 17.47
N GLU A 107 12.09 -28.25 17.91
CA GLU A 107 11.26 -27.14 17.49
C GLU A 107 11.82 -25.79 17.95
N GLU A 108 12.28 -25.72 19.20
CA GLU A 108 12.94 -24.53 19.75
C GLU A 108 14.22 -24.22 19.00
N ARG A 109 15.07 -25.23 18.77
CA ARG A 109 16.29 -25.09 17.97
C ARG A 109 15.99 -24.50 16.60
N TYR A 110 15.03 -25.10 15.89
CA TYR A 110 14.65 -24.63 14.56
C TYR A 110 14.16 -23.18 14.58
N LYS A 111 13.31 -22.84 15.53
CA LYS A 111 12.77 -21.47 15.69
C LYS A 111 13.87 -20.46 15.97
N GLU A 112 14.75 -20.74 16.94
CA GLU A 112 15.86 -19.85 17.29
C GLU A 112 16.84 -19.65 16.14
N VAL A 113 17.15 -20.70 15.38
CA VAL A 113 18.02 -20.61 14.19
C VAL A 113 17.39 -19.74 13.13
N VAL A 114 16.10 -19.93 12.82
CA VAL A 114 15.38 -19.12 11.81
C VAL A 114 15.27 -17.67 12.25
N GLU A 115 15.00 -17.40 13.52
CA GLU A 115 14.94 -16.03 14.07
C GLU A 115 16.31 -15.34 14.01
N THR A 116 17.39 -16.06 14.33
CA THR A 116 18.77 -15.54 14.23
C THR A 116 19.09 -15.11 12.81
N TRP A 117 18.82 -15.97 11.84
CA TRP A 117 19.07 -15.65 10.43
C TRP A 117 18.17 -14.52 9.91
N LYS A 118 16.91 -14.47 10.37
CA LYS A 118 16.01 -13.38 10.04
C LYS A 118 16.50 -12.04 10.57
N ALA A 119 16.90 -11.99 11.84
CA ALA A 119 17.43 -10.77 12.44
C ALA A 119 18.73 -10.30 11.76
N THR A 120 19.59 -11.24 11.35
CA THR A 120 20.83 -10.93 10.61
C THR A 120 20.51 -10.38 9.21
N ASP A 121 19.57 -10.97 8.51
CA ASP A 121 19.09 -10.55 7.21
C ASP A 121 18.49 -9.14 7.24
N ASP A 122 17.68 -8.83 8.25
CA ASP A 122 17.08 -7.52 8.43
C ASP A 122 18.17 -6.45 8.74
N LYS A 123 19.12 -6.73 9.63
CA LYS A 123 20.27 -5.86 9.91
C LYS A 123 21.16 -5.62 8.69
N LEU A 124 21.41 -6.67 7.91
CA LEU A 124 22.19 -6.56 6.69
C LEU A 124 21.46 -5.73 5.63
N THR A 125 20.15 -5.85 5.56
CA THR A 125 19.33 -5.04 4.65
C THR A 125 19.38 -3.57 5.01
N GLU A 126 19.28 -3.24 6.30
CA GLU A 126 19.39 -1.86 6.80
C GLU A 126 20.78 -1.30 6.53
N ALA A 127 21.85 -2.06 6.82
CA ALA A 127 23.22 -1.65 6.54
C ALA A 127 23.48 -1.45 5.03
N LEU A 128 22.84 -2.27 4.18
CA LEU A 128 22.93 -2.15 2.72
C LEU A 128 22.27 -0.86 2.24
N LEU A 129 21.03 -0.61 2.64
CA LEU A 129 20.27 0.57 2.20
C LEU A 129 20.88 1.87 2.71
N THR A 130 21.41 1.87 3.94
CA THR A 130 22.08 3.05 4.52
C THR A 130 23.46 3.29 3.89
N GLY A 131 24.14 2.23 3.48
CA GLY A 131 25.49 2.30 2.89
C GLY A 131 25.52 2.60 1.38
N LEU A 132 24.37 2.55 0.70
CA LEU A 132 24.28 2.89 -0.72
C LEU A 132 24.39 4.42 -0.91
N ASP A 133 25.15 4.83 -1.93
CA ASP A 133 25.20 6.23 -2.35
C ASP A 133 23.81 6.66 -2.89
N LYS A 134 23.36 7.85 -2.50
CA LYS A 134 22.11 8.44 -2.98
C LYS A 134 22.06 8.62 -4.51
N TYR A 135 23.20 8.78 -5.14
CA TYR A 135 23.35 8.88 -6.59
C TYR A 135 23.56 7.54 -7.31
N ASN A 136 23.52 6.44 -6.57
CA ASN A 136 23.56 5.11 -7.16
C ASN A 136 22.27 4.87 -7.97
N ASN A 137 22.40 4.43 -9.22
CA ASN A 137 21.25 4.24 -10.12
C ASN A 137 20.23 3.24 -9.56
N ILE A 138 20.66 2.17 -8.92
CA ILE A 138 19.78 1.17 -8.31
C ILE A 138 19.01 1.78 -7.14
N PHE A 139 19.69 2.57 -6.29
CA PHE A 139 19.08 3.26 -5.18
C PHE A 139 18.04 4.28 -5.66
N MET A 140 18.39 5.13 -6.63
CA MET A 140 17.45 6.13 -7.19
C MET A 140 16.20 5.50 -7.79
N MET A 141 16.32 4.37 -8.50
CA MET A 141 15.17 3.67 -9.07
C MET A 141 14.25 3.08 -8.00
N ALA A 142 14.80 2.56 -6.92
CA ALA A 142 14.02 1.97 -5.83
C ALA A 142 13.40 3.04 -4.93
N ASP A 143 14.15 4.08 -4.55
CA ASP A 143 13.70 5.17 -3.69
C ASP A 143 12.57 5.99 -4.34
N SER A 144 12.69 6.27 -5.63
CA SER A 144 11.60 6.92 -6.39
C SER A 144 10.34 6.07 -6.51
N GLY A 145 10.42 4.77 -6.24
CA GLY A 145 9.33 3.82 -6.42
C GLY A 145 9.00 3.49 -7.89
N ALA A 146 9.87 3.92 -8.81
CA ALA A 146 9.68 3.66 -10.24
C ALA A 146 9.88 2.19 -10.59
N ARG A 147 10.98 1.59 -10.13
CA ARG A 147 11.30 0.19 -10.37
C ARG A 147 12.24 -0.34 -9.28
N GLY A 148 12.04 -1.60 -8.91
CA GLY A 148 12.85 -2.23 -7.89
C GLY A 148 12.17 -2.19 -6.51
N SER A 149 12.66 -3.04 -5.63
CA SER A 149 12.27 -3.09 -4.22
C SER A 149 13.48 -3.45 -3.38
N ASP A 150 13.45 -3.11 -2.11
CA ASP A 150 14.50 -3.45 -1.14
C ASP A 150 14.85 -4.94 -1.14
N LYS A 151 13.82 -5.81 -1.36
CA LYS A 151 14.00 -7.25 -1.48
C LYS A 151 14.83 -7.65 -2.70
N GLN A 152 14.72 -6.93 -3.82
CA GLN A 152 15.50 -7.19 -5.04
C GLN A 152 16.94 -6.69 -4.88
N ILE A 153 17.13 -5.50 -4.30
CA ILE A 153 18.47 -4.95 -4.00
C ILE A 153 19.21 -5.88 -3.05
N LYS A 154 18.54 -6.40 -2.03
CA LYS A 154 19.09 -7.36 -1.08
C LYS A 154 19.58 -8.64 -1.76
N GLN A 155 18.86 -9.18 -2.72
CA GLN A 155 19.28 -10.36 -3.46
C GLN A 155 20.51 -10.11 -4.35
N LEU A 156 20.67 -8.87 -4.81
CA LEU A 156 21.80 -8.49 -5.67
C LEU A 156 23.10 -8.29 -4.89
N ALA A 157 23.05 -7.65 -3.73
CA ALA A 157 24.23 -7.20 -2.99
C ALA A 157 24.27 -7.64 -1.50
N GLY A 158 23.18 -8.11 -0.93
CA GLY A 158 23.07 -8.59 0.44
C GLY A 158 23.15 -10.11 0.56
N MET A 159 22.04 -10.75 0.99
CA MET A 159 21.85 -12.20 1.01
C MET A 159 20.65 -12.56 0.11
N ARG A 160 20.78 -13.62 -0.68
CA ARG A 160 19.74 -13.98 -1.62
C ARG A 160 18.49 -14.57 -0.95
N GLY A 161 18.64 -15.31 0.13
CA GLY A 161 17.50 -16.02 0.65
C GLY A 161 17.55 -16.35 2.12
N ARG A 162 16.36 -16.45 2.64
CA ARG A 162 16.07 -16.93 3.96
C ARG A 162 15.18 -18.15 3.88
N THR A 163 14.93 -18.76 4.97
CA THR A 163 13.70 -19.49 5.23
C THR A 163 13.80 -20.96 5.41
N ILE A 164 14.97 -21.44 5.34
CA ILE A 164 15.22 -22.79 5.80
C ILE A 164 16.38 -22.67 6.78
N GLU A 165 16.57 -23.67 7.58
CA GLU A 165 17.69 -23.81 8.50
C GLU A 165 19.07 -23.50 7.87
N LEU A 166 19.19 -23.68 6.57
CA LEU A 166 20.36 -23.32 5.76
C LEU A 166 20.04 -22.07 4.91
N PRO A 167 20.50 -20.88 5.32
CA PRO A 167 20.32 -19.67 4.54
C PRO A 167 21.26 -19.64 3.35
N ILE A 168 20.84 -18.95 2.26
CA ILE A 168 21.71 -18.63 1.14
C ILE A 168 22.45 -17.35 1.51
N LYS A 169 23.71 -17.47 1.92
CA LYS A 169 24.54 -16.37 2.40
C LYS A 169 25.08 -15.51 1.28
N SER A 170 25.28 -16.09 0.11
CA SER A 170 25.80 -15.42 -1.07
C SER A 170 24.74 -14.55 -1.75
N ASN A 171 25.20 -13.59 -2.53
CA ASN A 171 24.39 -12.75 -3.40
C ASN A 171 24.73 -12.96 -4.87
N PHE A 172 24.00 -12.32 -5.79
CA PHE A 172 24.25 -12.47 -7.21
C PHE A 172 25.57 -11.87 -7.68
N ARG A 173 26.08 -10.82 -6.99
CA ARG A 173 27.34 -10.21 -7.35
C ARG A 173 28.54 -11.12 -7.03
N GLU A 174 28.52 -11.77 -5.86
CA GLU A 174 29.57 -12.70 -5.42
C GLU A 174 29.49 -14.04 -6.16
N GLY A 175 28.30 -14.40 -6.65
CA GLY A 175 27.97 -15.71 -7.18
C GLY A 175 27.53 -16.67 -6.09
N LEU A 176 26.83 -17.74 -6.51
CA LEU A 176 26.31 -18.77 -5.61
C LEU A 176 27.22 -19.99 -5.64
N ASP A 177 27.42 -20.62 -4.49
CA ASP A 177 28.00 -21.95 -4.43
C ASP A 177 27.06 -23.01 -5.01
N VAL A 178 27.56 -24.17 -5.39
CA VAL A 178 26.78 -25.26 -6.01
C VAL A 178 25.61 -25.67 -5.13
N LEU A 179 25.82 -25.80 -3.82
CA LEU A 179 24.78 -26.14 -2.87
C LEU A 179 23.74 -25.03 -2.77
N GLU A 180 24.15 -23.79 -2.66
CA GLU A 180 23.25 -22.62 -2.59
C GLU A 180 22.43 -22.46 -3.87
N TYR A 181 23.04 -22.72 -5.02
CA TYR A 181 22.33 -22.73 -6.32
C TYR A 181 21.24 -23.80 -6.34
N PHE A 182 21.57 -25.03 -5.90
CA PHE A 182 20.59 -26.12 -5.83
C PHE A 182 19.41 -25.78 -4.90
N MET A 183 19.70 -25.25 -3.71
CA MET A 183 18.68 -24.78 -2.77
C MET A 183 17.80 -23.69 -3.38
N SER A 184 18.41 -22.74 -4.07
CA SER A 184 17.71 -21.67 -4.77
C SER A 184 16.81 -22.20 -5.90
N ALA A 185 17.29 -23.18 -6.67
CA ALA A 185 16.52 -23.81 -7.74
C ALA A 185 15.29 -24.56 -7.21
N HIS A 186 15.43 -25.25 -6.06
CA HIS A 186 14.33 -25.90 -5.37
C HIS A 186 13.25 -24.89 -4.94
N GLY A 187 13.65 -23.78 -4.32
CA GLY A 187 12.74 -22.68 -3.94
C GLY A 187 12.04 -22.05 -5.14
N ALA A 188 12.76 -21.83 -6.25
CA ALA A 188 12.19 -21.30 -7.48
C ALA A 188 11.15 -22.26 -8.09
N ARG A 189 11.43 -23.57 -8.15
CA ARG A 189 10.49 -24.58 -8.63
C ARG A 189 9.22 -24.61 -7.78
N LYS A 190 9.37 -24.57 -6.46
CA LYS A 190 8.22 -24.50 -5.53
C LYS A 190 7.37 -23.25 -5.81
N GLY A 191 8.00 -22.08 -5.95
CA GLY A 191 7.30 -20.83 -6.26
C GLY A 191 6.55 -20.86 -7.60
N LEU A 192 7.13 -21.47 -8.64
CA LEU A 192 6.47 -21.65 -9.93
C LEU A 192 5.26 -22.59 -9.83
N SER A 193 5.39 -23.71 -9.11
CA SER A 193 4.28 -24.62 -8.86
C SER A 193 3.16 -23.98 -8.05
N ASP A 194 3.51 -23.28 -6.96
CA ASP A 194 2.53 -22.55 -6.13
C ASP A 194 1.78 -21.49 -6.93
N THR A 195 2.45 -20.76 -7.80
CA THR A 195 1.82 -19.76 -8.68
C THR A 195 0.81 -20.42 -9.62
N ALA A 196 1.19 -21.53 -10.26
CA ALA A 196 0.30 -22.25 -11.16
C ALA A 196 -0.96 -22.78 -10.45
N LEU A 197 -0.82 -23.32 -9.24
CA LEU A 197 -1.95 -23.81 -8.45
C LEU A 197 -2.84 -22.68 -7.95
N ARG A 198 -2.27 -21.60 -7.42
CA ARG A 198 -3.03 -20.44 -6.93
C ARG A 198 -3.80 -19.72 -8.03
N THR A 199 -3.34 -19.77 -9.26
CA THR A 199 -4.06 -19.21 -10.39
C THR A 199 -5.41 -19.88 -10.59
N ALA A 200 -5.47 -21.21 -10.46
CA ALA A 200 -6.73 -21.95 -10.54
C ALA A 200 -7.70 -21.58 -9.39
N ASP A 201 -7.22 -21.50 -8.15
CA ASP A 201 -8.03 -21.13 -6.99
C ASP A 201 -8.57 -19.70 -7.11
N SER A 202 -7.74 -18.76 -7.55
CA SER A 202 -8.13 -17.37 -7.81
C SER A 202 -9.19 -17.29 -8.92
N GLY A 203 -9.01 -18.06 -10.01
CA GLY A 203 -9.97 -18.11 -11.10
C GLY A 203 -11.32 -18.69 -10.66
N TYR A 204 -11.32 -19.75 -9.88
CA TYR A 204 -12.55 -20.34 -9.32
C TYR A 204 -13.25 -19.40 -8.35
N LEU A 205 -12.51 -18.72 -7.47
CA LEU A 205 -13.08 -17.70 -6.59
C LEU A 205 -13.73 -16.56 -7.38
N THR A 206 -13.00 -16.03 -8.37
CA THR A 206 -13.51 -14.95 -9.23
C THR A 206 -14.80 -15.37 -9.96
N ARG A 207 -14.83 -16.59 -10.53
CA ARG A 207 -16.04 -17.11 -11.18
C ARG A 207 -17.22 -17.15 -10.22
N ARG A 208 -17.05 -17.70 -9.01
CA ARG A 208 -18.13 -17.75 -8.02
C ARG A 208 -18.62 -16.35 -7.61
N LEU A 209 -17.72 -15.39 -7.46
CA LEU A 209 -18.08 -14.01 -7.15
C LEU A 209 -18.88 -13.37 -8.30
N VAL A 210 -18.47 -13.60 -9.54
CA VAL A 210 -19.19 -13.12 -10.73
C VAL A 210 -20.56 -13.77 -10.82
N ASP A 211 -20.68 -15.08 -10.63
CA ASP A 211 -21.95 -15.81 -10.69
C ASP A 211 -22.95 -15.29 -9.64
N VAL A 212 -22.49 -14.94 -8.43
CA VAL A 212 -23.36 -14.37 -7.38
C VAL A 212 -23.69 -12.90 -7.65
N SER A 213 -22.76 -12.13 -8.21
CA SER A 213 -22.94 -10.69 -8.40
C SER A 213 -23.56 -10.30 -9.74
N GLN A 214 -23.72 -11.22 -10.69
CA GLN A 214 -24.26 -10.93 -12.03
C GLN A 214 -25.69 -10.38 -12.02
N GLU A 215 -26.47 -10.69 -10.98
CA GLU A 215 -27.83 -10.21 -10.83
C GLU A 215 -27.93 -8.84 -10.14
N LEU A 216 -26.79 -8.30 -9.63
CA LEU A 216 -26.72 -6.97 -9.00
C LEU A 216 -26.71 -5.86 -10.05
N ILE A 217 -27.85 -5.66 -10.69
CA ILE A 217 -28.06 -4.64 -11.74
C ILE A 217 -28.79 -3.45 -11.11
N ILE A 218 -28.38 -2.23 -11.47
CA ILE A 218 -29.05 -1.01 -11.05
C ILE A 218 -30.26 -0.79 -11.97
N HIS A 219 -31.47 -1.00 -11.44
CA HIS A 219 -32.73 -0.76 -12.16
C HIS A 219 -33.35 0.57 -11.78
N ASP A 220 -33.34 0.92 -10.51
CA ASP A 220 -34.02 2.09 -9.97
C ASP A 220 -33.00 3.17 -9.53
N SER A 221 -33.42 4.41 -9.56
CA SER A 221 -32.62 5.53 -9.04
C SER A 221 -32.61 5.55 -7.52
N ASP A 222 -33.74 5.32 -6.88
CA ASP A 222 -33.92 5.35 -5.43
C ASP A 222 -34.97 4.35 -4.97
N CYS A 223 -34.66 3.53 -3.97
CA CYS A 223 -35.63 2.60 -3.37
C CYS A 223 -36.32 3.19 -2.12
N ALA A 224 -35.97 4.39 -1.69
CA ALA A 224 -36.60 5.06 -0.57
C ALA A 224 -37.94 5.69 -1.04
N GLU A 225 -39.04 5.35 -0.38
CA GLU A 225 -40.32 5.97 -0.61
C GLU A 225 -40.40 7.31 0.15
N GLU A 226 -41.07 8.31 -0.46
CA GLU A 226 -41.24 9.61 0.19
C GLU A 226 -42.04 9.43 1.51
N GLY A 227 -41.52 10.00 2.60
CA GLY A 227 -42.13 9.93 3.91
C GLY A 227 -41.84 8.65 4.71
N LYS A 228 -41.09 7.69 4.18
CA LYS A 228 -40.66 6.50 4.91
C LYS A 228 -39.18 6.60 5.30
N GLU A 229 -38.79 5.86 6.35
CA GLU A 229 -37.39 5.77 6.78
C GLU A 229 -36.49 5.23 5.68
N ILE A 230 -35.35 5.90 5.45
CA ILE A 230 -34.36 5.52 4.45
C ILE A 230 -33.67 4.23 4.89
N PRO A 231 -33.69 3.17 4.06
CA PRO A 231 -33.06 1.90 4.41
C PRO A 231 -31.54 2.05 4.50
N GLY A 232 -30.96 1.59 5.59
CA GLY A 232 -29.51 1.66 5.81
C GLY A 232 -29.06 0.87 7.02
N MET A 233 -27.74 0.84 7.22
CA MET A 233 -27.14 0.20 8.37
C MET A 233 -26.06 1.08 8.98
N TYR A 234 -25.81 0.92 10.28
CA TYR A 234 -24.72 1.58 10.96
C TYR A 234 -23.38 0.92 10.62
N VAL A 235 -22.41 1.73 10.27
CA VAL A 235 -21.06 1.31 9.93
C VAL A 235 -20.07 2.01 10.86
N SER A 236 -19.12 1.24 11.38
CA SER A 236 -17.99 1.72 12.19
C SER A 236 -16.68 1.34 11.48
N ALA A 237 -15.53 1.82 11.97
CA ALA A 237 -14.24 1.32 11.53
C ALA A 237 -14.14 -0.20 11.68
N PHE A 238 -13.47 -0.85 10.74
CA PHE A 238 -13.27 -2.29 10.79
C PHE A 238 -11.96 -2.59 11.52
N MET A 239 -12.10 -3.22 12.69
CA MET A 239 -10.99 -3.53 13.59
C MET A 239 -10.74 -5.05 13.61
N ASP A 240 -9.47 -5.45 13.60
CA ASP A 240 -9.06 -6.81 13.93
C ASP A 240 -8.19 -6.76 15.21
N GLY A 241 -8.81 -7.09 16.32
CA GLY A 241 -8.21 -6.86 17.64
C GLY A 241 -7.93 -5.38 17.89
N ASN A 242 -6.66 -5.00 17.95
CA ASN A 242 -6.20 -3.61 18.14
C ASN A 242 -5.76 -2.92 16.84
N GLU A 243 -5.77 -3.61 15.71
CA GLU A 243 -5.36 -3.06 14.42
C GLU A 243 -6.57 -2.60 13.62
N GLU A 244 -6.52 -1.36 13.11
CA GLU A 244 -7.53 -0.81 12.22
C GLU A 244 -7.23 -1.24 10.79
N ILE A 245 -8.08 -2.12 10.22
CA ILE A 245 -7.93 -2.63 8.86
C ILE A 245 -8.49 -1.62 7.86
N GLU A 246 -9.67 -1.05 8.16
CA GLU A 246 -10.34 -0.10 7.28
C GLU A 246 -10.96 1.03 8.13
N SER A 247 -10.56 2.25 7.82
CA SER A 247 -11.02 3.43 8.56
C SER A 247 -12.51 3.72 8.30
N LEU A 248 -13.17 4.34 9.28
CA LEU A 248 -14.54 4.80 9.09
C LEU A 248 -14.66 5.75 7.89
N GLN A 249 -13.64 6.60 7.66
CA GLN A 249 -13.60 7.51 6.53
C GLN A 249 -13.68 6.79 5.19
N GLU A 250 -12.89 5.72 5.00
CA GLU A 250 -12.89 4.92 3.77
C GLU A 250 -14.24 4.22 3.57
N ARG A 251 -14.80 3.66 4.63
CA ARG A 251 -16.07 2.94 4.58
C ARG A 251 -17.29 3.80 4.23
N ILE A 252 -17.30 5.06 4.64
CA ILE A 252 -18.41 5.99 4.33
C ILE A 252 -18.22 6.74 3.01
N THR A 253 -16.99 6.81 2.49
CA THR A 253 -16.69 7.51 1.23
C THR A 253 -17.41 6.86 0.06
N GLY A 254 -18.09 7.66 -0.76
CA GLY A 254 -18.88 7.17 -1.89
C GLY A 254 -20.23 6.59 -1.52
N ARG A 255 -20.61 6.54 -0.25
CA ARG A 255 -21.92 6.05 0.21
C ARG A 255 -22.89 7.21 0.43
N TYR A 256 -24.18 6.90 0.44
CA TYR A 256 -25.24 7.86 0.76
C TYR A 256 -25.57 7.79 2.25
N SER A 257 -25.68 8.96 2.90
CA SER A 257 -26.11 9.03 4.30
C SER A 257 -27.60 8.75 4.42
N CYS A 258 -28.03 8.05 5.50
CA CYS A 258 -29.43 7.86 5.82
C CYS A 258 -29.99 8.99 6.67
N GLU A 259 -29.14 9.65 7.44
CA GLU A 259 -29.48 10.68 8.42
C GLU A 259 -28.64 11.93 8.20
N ASP A 260 -29.10 13.08 8.71
CA ASP A 260 -28.35 14.32 8.67
C ASP A 260 -27.13 14.22 9.61
N ILE A 261 -25.94 14.35 9.06
CA ILE A 261 -24.71 14.40 9.86
C ILE A 261 -24.44 15.86 10.21
N LYS A 262 -24.36 16.16 11.52
CA LYS A 262 -24.23 17.51 12.06
C LYS A 262 -22.87 17.74 12.71
N ASP A 263 -22.48 19.00 12.81
CA ASP A 263 -21.33 19.50 13.57
C ASP A 263 -21.75 19.86 15.00
N LYS A 264 -20.80 20.14 15.88
CA LYS A 264 -21.01 20.61 17.27
C LYS A 264 -21.90 21.86 17.35
N ASP A 265 -21.85 22.70 16.33
CA ASP A 265 -22.62 23.94 16.22
C ASP A 265 -24.04 23.71 15.62
N GLY A 266 -24.42 22.45 15.36
CA GLY A 266 -25.70 22.09 14.76
C GLY A 266 -25.78 22.27 13.24
N ASN A 267 -24.69 22.68 12.59
CA ASN A 267 -24.67 22.82 11.12
C ASN A 267 -24.65 21.46 10.45
N VAL A 268 -25.45 21.29 9.39
CA VAL A 268 -25.53 20.05 8.63
C VAL A 268 -24.32 19.93 7.70
N LEU A 269 -23.42 18.98 7.97
CA LEU A 269 -22.28 18.66 7.13
C LEU A 269 -22.68 17.85 5.90
N VAL A 270 -23.58 16.86 6.08
CA VAL A 270 -24.15 16.04 5.00
C VAL A 270 -25.62 15.84 5.29
N LYS A 271 -26.48 16.17 4.33
CA LYS A 271 -27.92 15.95 4.43
C LYS A 271 -28.26 14.47 4.21
N ALA A 272 -29.36 14.01 4.79
CA ALA A 272 -29.91 12.69 4.52
C ALA A 272 -30.12 12.48 3.02
N ASN A 273 -29.90 11.26 2.57
CA ASN A 273 -30.01 10.84 1.16
C ASN A 273 -29.05 11.57 0.18
N HIS A 274 -27.96 12.14 0.70
CA HIS A 274 -26.90 12.73 -0.12
C HIS A 274 -25.62 11.92 -0.05
N MET A 275 -24.86 11.94 -1.14
CA MET A 275 -23.60 11.22 -1.25
C MET A 275 -22.49 11.86 -0.40
N ILE A 276 -21.77 11.02 0.31
CA ILE A 276 -20.60 11.40 1.08
C ILE A 276 -19.36 11.35 0.16
N THR A 277 -19.01 12.49 -0.43
CA THR A 277 -17.79 12.60 -1.24
C THR A 277 -16.54 12.53 -0.36
N PRO A 278 -15.34 12.23 -0.90
CA PRO A 278 -14.09 12.18 -0.10
C PRO A 278 -13.87 13.44 0.75
N ARG A 279 -14.11 14.63 0.18
CA ARG A 279 -14.01 15.91 0.91
C ARG A 279 -15.03 16.03 2.05
N ARG A 280 -16.26 15.52 1.84
CA ARG A 280 -17.30 15.50 2.88
C ARG A 280 -16.95 14.48 3.97
N ALA A 281 -16.44 13.31 3.61
CA ALA A 281 -16.00 12.28 4.55
C ALA A 281 -14.91 12.83 5.49
N GLU A 282 -13.91 13.53 4.94
CA GLU A 282 -12.87 14.19 5.73
C GLU A 282 -13.43 15.24 6.70
N ARG A 283 -14.42 16.05 6.27
CA ARG A 283 -15.10 17.02 7.14
C ARG A 283 -15.91 16.32 8.24
N VAL A 284 -16.60 15.23 7.90
CA VAL A 284 -17.36 14.42 8.86
C VAL A 284 -16.43 13.84 9.92
N MET A 285 -15.27 13.32 9.55
CA MET A 285 -14.30 12.80 10.53
C MET A 285 -13.70 13.90 11.42
N LYS A 286 -13.48 15.10 10.88
CA LYS A 286 -12.90 16.22 11.65
C LYS A 286 -13.90 16.93 12.57
N LYS A 287 -15.14 17.08 12.15
CA LYS A 287 -16.13 17.97 12.79
C LYS A 287 -17.43 17.28 13.18
N GLY A 288 -17.72 16.10 12.62
CA GLY A 288 -18.96 15.38 12.87
C GLY A 288 -19.06 14.90 14.32
N VAL A 289 -20.24 15.06 14.89
CA VAL A 289 -20.57 14.63 16.26
C VAL A 289 -21.81 13.75 16.28
N ASP A 290 -21.85 12.87 17.27
CA ASP A 290 -23.00 12.05 17.61
C ASP A 290 -24.04 12.85 18.40
N GLU A 291 -25.21 12.29 18.64
CA GLU A 291 -26.28 12.89 19.47
C GLU A 291 -25.80 13.32 20.87
N ASN A 292 -24.74 12.70 21.37
CA ASN A 292 -24.11 12.99 22.64
C ASN A 292 -23.00 14.07 22.58
N GLY A 293 -22.70 14.63 21.40
CA GLY A 293 -21.63 15.61 21.20
C GLY A 293 -20.21 15.02 21.16
N GLU A 294 -20.08 13.69 21.13
CA GLU A 294 -18.80 12.99 20.93
C GLU A 294 -18.47 12.84 19.44
N SER A 295 -17.19 12.60 19.11
CA SER A 295 -16.78 12.32 17.73
C SER A 295 -17.46 11.05 17.20
N LEU A 296 -17.93 11.12 15.96
CA LEU A 296 -18.67 10.04 15.30
C LEU A 296 -17.85 8.74 15.23
N LYS A 297 -18.33 7.72 15.91
CA LYS A 297 -17.79 6.35 15.85
C LYS A 297 -18.58 5.45 14.89
N LYS A 298 -19.82 5.81 14.59
CA LYS A 298 -20.73 5.06 13.72
C LYS A 298 -21.53 6.04 12.87
N VAL A 299 -21.76 5.68 11.62
CA VAL A 299 -22.58 6.45 10.67
C VAL A 299 -23.58 5.52 10.02
N LYS A 300 -24.84 5.93 9.89
CA LYS A 300 -25.88 5.19 9.18
C LYS A 300 -25.80 5.51 7.69
N ILE A 301 -25.43 4.51 6.89
CA ILE A 301 -25.26 4.65 5.44
C ILE A 301 -26.16 3.69 4.69
N ARG A 302 -26.49 4.05 3.45
CA ARG A 302 -27.18 3.17 2.51
C ARG A 302 -26.21 2.13 1.97
N THR A 303 -26.68 0.88 1.92
CA THR A 303 -25.91 -0.24 1.38
C THR A 303 -26.78 -1.13 0.49
N ILE A 304 -26.15 -1.93 -0.36
CA ILE A 304 -26.85 -2.93 -1.17
C ILE A 304 -27.58 -3.98 -0.32
N LEU A 305 -27.05 -4.25 0.90
CA LEU A 305 -27.61 -5.25 1.81
C LEU A 305 -28.99 -4.86 2.38
N THR A 306 -29.27 -3.55 2.42
CA THR A 306 -30.53 -3.01 2.95
C THR A 306 -31.45 -2.47 1.85
N CYS A 307 -31.09 -2.64 0.59
CA CYS A 307 -31.87 -2.17 -0.56
C CYS A 307 -33.24 -2.87 -0.61
N LYS A 308 -34.31 -2.08 -0.84
CA LYS A 308 -35.69 -2.57 -0.89
C LYS A 308 -36.21 -2.81 -2.33
N CYS A 309 -35.34 -2.71 -3.35
CA CYS A 309 -35.73 -3.04 -4.73
C CYS A 309 -36.13 -4.52 -4.84
N LYS A 310 -37.12 -4.82 -5.62
CA LYS A 310 -37.55 -6.21 -5.87
C LYS A 310 -36.55 -6.99 -6.71
N ASN A 311 -35.97 -6.33 -7.71
CA ASN A 311 -34.95 -6.89 -8.60
C ASN A 311 -33.74 -6.00 -8.61
N GLY A 312 -32.53 -6.58 -8.41
CA GLY A 312 -31.30 -5.82 -8.38
C GLY A 312 -31.19 -4.83 -7.22
N VAL A 313 -30.60 -3.68 -7.47
CA VAL A 313 -30.34 -2.63 -6.47
C VAL A 313 -30.64 -1.25 -7.06
N CYS A 314 -30.87 -0.24 -6.21
CA CYS A 314 -30.97 1.14 -6.68
C CYS A 314 -29.60 1.84 -6.69
N ALA A 315 -29.49 2.90 -7.50
CA ALA A 315 -28.25 3.66 -7.65
C ALA A 315 -27.74 4.25 -6.33
N LYS A 316 -28.64 4.75 -5.47
CA LYS A 316 -28.23 5.33 -4.18
C LYS A 316 -27.77 4.30 -3.16
N CYS A 317 -28.34 3.09 -3.15
CA CYS A 317 -27.85 1.99 -2.29
C CYS A 317 -26.52 1.41 -2.80
N TYR A 318 -26.31 1.43 -4.12
CA TYR A 318 -25.03 1.05 -4.72
C TYR A 318 -23.94 2.06 -4.38
N GLY A 319 -24.23 3.35 -4.49
CA GLY A 319 -23.27 4.43 -4.22
C GLY A 319 -22.35 4.71 -5.39
N ALA A 320 -21.25 5.41 -5.10
CA ALA A 320 -20.16 5.62 -6.04
C ALA A 320 -19.13 4.49 -5.90
N ASN A 321 -18.58 4.11 -7.05
CA ASN A 321 -17.53 3.10 -7.13
C ASN A 321 -16.18 3.80 -7.27
#